data_53585c54f004a8b176621a51283f023a
#
_entry.id   53585c54f004a8b176621a51283f023a
#
_cell.length_a   1.000
_cell.length_b   1.000
_cell.length_c   1.000
_cell.angle_alpha   90.00
_cell.angle_beta   90.00
_cell.angle_gamma   90.00
#
_symmetry.space_group_name_H-M   'P 1'
#
loop_
_entity.id
_entity.type
_entity.pdbx_description
1 polymer ?
#
loop_
_entity_poly.entity_id
_entity_poly.type
_entity_poly.pdbx_seq_one_letter_code
_entity_poly.pdbx_strand_id
1 'polypeptide(L)'
;INDVEITDPLVLECGETLTKHEIIYETYGELNESRSNAVLICHALSGNHHAAGLNENGVSGGWDNYIGPGKPIDTNLFHVISITNIGSCFGSTGPATINKAPGKFWSASFPALEVSDWVKSQKMLMDVLKIKTWLAVIGGSLGGMQAMEWSVLYPDCVKSSVIIAASLKLSAQNIAFNEIARRSIQSDENFKNGDYLNLGLTPSKGLALAR
;
A
#
# COMPACT_ATOMS: atom_id res chain seq x y z
N ILE A 1 3.28 -10.99 -10.49
CA ILE A 1 2.30 -10.55 -9.46
C ILE A 1 1.99 -11.76 -8.61
N ASN A 2 1.95 -11.59 -7.30
CA ASN A 2 1.59 -12.61 -6.32
C ASN A 2 0.43 -12.10 -5.49
N ASP A 3 -0.37 -13.01 -4.97
CA ASP A 3 -1.45 -12.78 -4.03
C ASP A 3 -1.31 -13.72 -2.82
N VAL A 4 -1.73 -13.26 -1.67
CA VAL A 4 -1.77 -14.08 -0.46
C VAL A 4 -2.96 -13.67 0.41
N GLU A 5 -3.76 -14.64 0.82
CA GLU A 5 -4.78 -14.45 1.85
C GLU A 5 -4.13 -14.63 3.22
N ILE A 6 -4.16 -13.60 4.03
CA ILE A 6 -3.79 -13.62 5.44
C ILE A 6 -5.04 -14.00 6.24
N THR A 7 -4.99 -15.13 6.92
CA THR A 7 -6.11 -15.67 7.71
C THR A 7 -6.09 -15.26 9.18
N ASP A 8 -4.95 -14.75 9.64
CA ASP A 8 -4.85 -14.19 10.99
C ASP A 8 -5.57 -12.84 11.06
N PRO A 9 -6.31 -12.56 12.15
CA PRO A 9 -7.04 -11.31 12.30
C PRO A 9 -6.11 -10.11 12.39
N LEU A 10 -6.41 -9.04 11.65
CA LEU A 10 -5.76 -7.74 11.76
C LEU A 10 -6.66 -6.79 12.56
N VAL A 11 -6.25 -6.45 13.77
CA VAL A 11 -6.90 -5.43 14.60
C VAL A 11 -6.42 -4.05 14.16
N LEU A 12 -7.37 -3.21 13.74
CA LEU A 12 -7.14 -1.88 13.20
C LEU A 12 -7.15 -0.82 14.32
N GLU A 13 -6.49 0.31 14.07
CA GLU A 13 -6.46 1.43 15.03
C GLU A 13 -7.85 2.02 15.31
N CYS A 14 -8.77 1.96 14.35
CA CYS A 14 -10.17 2.35 14.55
C CYS A 14 -10.98 1.40 15.46
N GLY A 15 -10.40 0.30 15.92
CA GLY A 15 -11.03 -0.71 16.78
C GLY A 15 -11.77 -1.81 16.03
N GLU A 16 -11.91 -1.73 14.72
CA GLU A 16 -12.46 -2.81 13.91
C GLU A 16 -11.42 -3.89 13.62
N THR A 17 -11.89 -5.06 13.17
CA THR A 17 -11.01 -6.19 12.87
C THR A 17 -11.31 -6.76 11.48
N LEU A 18 -10.29 -6.81 10.63
CA LEU A 18 -10.33 -7.62 9.44
C LEU A 18 -9.98 -9.06 9.82
N THR A 19 -10.97 -9.94 9.82
CA THR A 19 -10.79 -11.36 10.22
C THR A 19 -9.90 -12.13 9.26
N LYS A 20 -9.81 -11.67 8.02
CA LYS A 20 -8.89 -12.08 6.96
C LYS A 20 -8.77 -10.96 5.95
N HIS A 21 -7.66 -10.91 5.24
CA HIS A 21 -7.45 -9.94 4.17
C HIS A 21 -6.47 -10.50 3.14
N GLU A 22 -6.60 -10.02 1.92
CA GLU A 22 -5.74 -10.36 0.80
C GLU A 22 -4.73 -9.25 0.55
N ILE A 23 -3.50 -9.64 0.27
CA ILE A 23 -2.40 -8.73 -0.08
C ILE A 23 -1.89 -9.10 -1.47
N ILE A 24 -1.86 -8.12 -2.36
CA ILE A 24 -1.22 -8.22 -3.66
C ILE A 24 0.18 -7.60 -3.59
N TYR A 25 1.17 -8.30 -4.13
CA TYR A 25 2.55 -7.84 -4.14
C TYR A 25 3.32 -8.31 -5.37
N GLU A 26 4.38 -7.62 -5.71
CA GLU A 26 5.37 -8.04 -6.72
C GLU A 26 6.74 -8.21 -6.10
N THR A 27 7.55 -9.06 -6.72
CA THR A 27 8.94 -9.29 -6.31
C THR A 27 9.88 -9.17 -7.49
N TYR A 28 11.09 -8.68 -7.22
CA TYR A 28 12.15 -8.48 -8.21
C TYR A 28 13.47 -8.98 -7.63
N GLY A 29 14.25 -9.70 -8.44
CA GLY A 29 15.47 -10.36 -7.97
C GLY A 29 15.19 -11.62 -7.13
N GLU A 30 16.22 -12.24 -6.62
CA GLU A 30 16.13 -13.51 -5.90
C GLU A 30 16.43 -13.35 -4.40
N LEU A 31 15.61 -14.00 -3.58
CA LEU A 31 15.83 -14.06 -2.14
C LEU A 31 16.93 -15.08 -1.86
N ASN A 32 18.01 -14.65 -1.18
CA ASN A 32 19.11 -15.53 -0.84
C ASN A 32 18.71 -16.56 0.24
N GLU A 33 19.50 -17.63 0.39
CA GLU A 33 19.21 -18.72 1.34
C GLU A 33 19.04 -18.23 2.78
N SER A 34 19.83 -17.24 3.20
CA SER A 34 19.74 -16.64 4.54
C SER A 34 18.60 -15.63 4.68
N ARG A 35 17.88 -15.31 3.60
CA ARG A 35 16.79 -14.31 3.54
C ARG A 35 17.20 -12.94 4.09
N SER A 36 18.47 -12.56 3.88
CA SER A 36 19.07 -11.34 4.45
C SER A 36 19.14 -10.17 3.47
N ASN A 37 18.78 -10.37 2.19
CA ASN A 37 18.85 -9.38 1.12
C ASN A 37 17.48 -8.81 0.71
N ALA A 38 16.47 -8.99 1.54
CA ALA A 38 15.11 -8.53 1.26
C ALA A 38 14.98 -7.02 1.51
N VAL A 39 14.43 -6.30 0.51
CA VAL A 39 14.14 -4.86 0.54
C VAL A 39 12.65 -4.65 0.33
N LEU A 40 12.00 -3.90 1.23
CA LEU A 40 10.60 -3.53 1.11
C LEU A 40 10.47 -2.16 0.46
N ILE A 41 9.62 -2.05 -0.56
CA ILE A 41 9.20 -0.77 -1.17
C ILE A 41 7.80 -0.43 -0.70
N CYS A 42 7.66 0.72 -0.06
CA CYS A 42 6.39 1.30 0.36
C CYS A 42 5.96 2.36 -0.66
N HIS A 43 4.83 2.13 -1.33
CA HIS A 43 4.35 3.04 -2.36
C HIS A 43 3.71 4.32 -1.78
N ALA A 44 3.68 5.38 -2.58
CA ALA A 44 2.97 6.63 -2.28
C ALA A 44 1.45 6.48 -2.44
N LEU A 45 0.68 7.54 -2.16
CA LEU A 45 -0.79 7.53 -2.15
C LEU A 45 -1.43 6.90 -3.38
N SER A 46 -0.93 7.20 -4.57
CA SER A 46 -1.48 6.70 -5.84
C SER A 46 -0.70 5.52 -6.43
N GLY A 47 0.24 4.95 -5.68
CA GLY A 47 1.03 3.81 -6.10
C GLY A 47 0.36 2.46 -5.79
N ASN A 48 1.02 1.40 -6.19
CA ASN A 48 0.62 0.01 -5.98
C ASN A 48 1.86 -0.90 -5.94
N HIS A 49 1.64 -2.22 -6.00
CA HIS A 49 2.69 -3.24 -6.02
C HIS A 49 3.61 -3.18 -7.25
N HIS A 50 3.16 -2.59 -8.39
CA HIS A 50 3.97 -2.54 -9.61
C HIS A 50 5.06 -1.47 -9.48
N ALA A 51 6.25 -1.89 -9.04
CA ALA A 51 7.35 -0.99 -8.77
C ALA A 51 8.33 -0.84 -9.93
N ALA A 52 8.57 -1.88 -10.73
CA ALA A 52 9.57 -1.85 -11.80
C ALA A 52 9.15 -2.67 -13.03
N GLY A 53 9.79 -2.38 -14.17
CA GLY A 53 9.47 -3.01 -15.44
C GLY A 53 8.21 -2.45 -16.07
N LEU A 54 7.73 -3.10 -17.14
CA LEU A 54 6.48 -2.77 -17.83
C LEU A 54 5.42 -3.79 -17.44
N ASN A 55 4.23 -3.33 -17.09
CA ASN A 55 3.09 -4.22 -16.90
C ASN A 55 2.50 -4.66 -18.26
N GLU A 56 1.46 -5.50 -18.24
CA GLU A 56 0.75 -6.02 -19.43
C GLU A 56 0.20 -4.91 -20.36
N ASN A 57 -0.03 -3.73 -19.84
CA ASN A 57 -0.51 -2.56 -20.57
C ASN A 57 0.64 -1.64 -21.04
N GLY A 58 1.89 -2.04 -20.86
CA GLY A 58 3.07 -1.26 -21.23
C GLY A 58 3.34 -0.06 -20.30
N VAL A 59 2.76 -0.04 -19.10
CA VAL A 59 2.97 1.02 -18.12
C VAL A 59 4.18 0.67 -17.25
N SER A 60 5.10 1.62 -17.12
CA SER A 60 6.29 1.49 -16.29
C SER A 60 5.97 1.53 -14.81
N GLY A 61 6.64 0.70 -14.02
CA GLY A 61 6.54 0.72 -12.57
C GLY A 61 7.00 2.04 -11.96
N GLY A 62 6.41 2.42 -10.81
CA GLY A 62 6.64 3.71 -10.19
C GLY A 62 8.09 3.97 -9.73
N TRP A 63 8.88 2.92 -9.57
CA TRP A 63 10.29 2.94 -9.18
C TRP A 63 11.22 2.36 -10.25
N ASP A 64 10.75 2.23 -11.49
CA ASP A 64 11.51 1.58 -12.56
C ASP A 64 12.90 2.20 -12.80
N ASN A 65 13.06 3.50 -12.61
CA ASN A 65 14.35 4.17 -12.72
C ASN A 65 15.37 3.74 -11.64
N TYR A 66 14.89 3.15 -10.54
CA TYR A 66 15.72 2.81 -9.37
C TYR A 66 15.87 1.32 -9.16
N ILE A 67 14.92 0.49 -9.61
CA ILE A 67 14.88 -0.96 -9.37
C ILE A 67 15.19 -1.69 -10.68
N GLY A 68 16.17 -2.58 -10.65
CA GLY A 68 16.53 -3.43 -11.79
C GLY A 68 18.01 -3.80 -11.78
N PRO A 69 18.44 -4.68 -12.69
CA PRO A 69 19.84 -5.06 -12.81
C PRO A 69 20.75 -3.85 -13.05
N GLY A 70 21.74 -3.64 -12.17
CA GLY A 70 22.70 -2.54 -12.26
C GLY A 70 22.13 -1.15 -11.91
N LYS A 71 20.86 -1.05 -11.50
CA LYS A 71 20.23 0.19 -11.00
C LYS A 71 20.55 0.41 -9.51
N PRO A 72 20.26 1.57 -8.91
CA PRO A 72 20.55 1.86 -7.50
C PRO A 72 20.04 0.79 -6.51
N ILE A 73 18.89 0.19 -6.78
CA ILE A 73 18.39 -1.00 -6.08
C ILE A 73 18.57 -2.18 -7.04
N ASP A 74 19.81 -2.71 -7.03
CA ASP A 74 20.25 -3.74 -7.96
C ASP A 74 19.60 -5.09 -7.66
N THR A 75 18.72 -5.55 -8.55
CA THR A 75 18.04 -6.84 -8.41
C THR A 75 18.95 -8.06 -8.63
N ASN A 76 20.21 -7.89 -9.03
CA ASN A 76 21.21 -8.95 -8.98
C ASN A 76 21.68 -9.22 -7.54
N LEU A 77 21.52 -8.24 -6.63
CA LEU A 77 21.98 -8.30 -5.24
C LEU A 77 20.82 -8.40 -4.25
N PHE A 78 19.73 -7.70 -4.53
CA PHE A 78 18.59 -7.53 -3.61
C PHE A 78 17.35 -8.24 -4.12
N HIS A 79 16.62 -8.82 -3.18
CA HIS A 79 15.25 -9.27 -3.42
C HIS A 79 14.30 -8.17 -2.98
N VAL A 80 13.72 -7.48 -3.95
CA VAL A 80 12.82 -6.35 -3.72
C VAL A 80 11.39 -6.85 -3.67
N ILE A 81 10.64 -6.40 -2.67
CA ILE A 81 9.21 -6.70 -2.49
C ILE A 81 8.46 -5.38 -2.48
N SER A 82 7.47 -5.25 -3.34
CA SER A 82 6.57 -4.10 -3.39
C SER A 82 5.14 -4.56 -3.16
N ILE A 83 4.46 -3.96 -2.19
CA ILE A 83 3.16 -4.40 -1.69
C ILE A 83 2.11 -3.34 -2.03
N THR A 84 0.92 -3.76 -2.47
CA THR A 84 -0.26 -2.88 -2.48
C THR A 84 -0.87 -2.83 -1.09
N ASN A 85 -0.95 -1.65 -0.51
CA ASN A 85 -1.56 -1.46 0.82
C ASN A 85 -3.03 -1.89 0.83
N ILE A 86 -3.49 -2.48 1.92
CA ILE A 86 -4.93 -2.66 2.18
C ILE A 86 -5.65 -1.31 2.15
N GLY A 87 -6.92 -1.31 1.77
CA GLY A 87 -7.68 -0.06 1.55
C GLY A 87 -7.46 0.60 0.19
N SER A 88 -6.56 0.07 -0.64
CA SER A 88 -6.29 0.52 -2.01
C SER A 88 -7.32 -0.05 -3.00
N CYS A 89 -7.26 0.42 -4.25
CA CYS A 89 -8.09 -0.06 -5.36
C CYS A 89 -7.32 -1.00 -6.33
N PHE A 90 -6.15 -1.49 -5.93
CA PHE A 90 -5.25 -2.28 -6.80
C PHE A 90 -5.13 -3.75 -6.35
N GLY A 91 -6.23 -4.35 -5.90
CA GLY A 91 -6.37 -5.78 -5.67
C GLY A 91 -6.26 -6.22 -4.21
N SER A 92 -5.42 -5.63 -3.38
CA SER A 92 -5.44 -5.91 -1.94
C SER A 92 -6.79 -5.55 -1.32
N THR A 93 -7.18 -6.25 -0.24
CA THR A 93 -8.46 -6.00 0.43
C THR A 93 -8.69 -4.52 0.69
N GLY A 94 -9.82 -4.01 0.21
CA GLY A 94 -10.16 -2.59 0.28
C GLY A 94 -11.61 -2.31 -0.11
N PRO A 95 -12.02 -1.04 -0.21
CA PRO A 95 -13.38 -0.65 -0.57
C PRO A 95 -13.90 -1.27 -1.87
N ALA A 96 -13.00 -1.56 -2.83
CA ALA A 96 -13.33 -2.15 -4.12
C ALA A 96 -13.30 -3.69 -4.14
N THR A 97 -13.09 -4.35 -3.02
CA THR A 97 -13.16 -5.81 -2.91
C THR A 97 -14.54 -6.25 -2.38
N ILE A 98 -14.88 -7.52 -2.62
CA ILE A 98 -16.15 -8.08 -2.19
C ILE A 98 -16.16 -8.25 -0.67
N ASN A 99 -17.19 -7.72 -0.02
CA ASN A 99 -17.44 -7.93 1.39
C ASN A 99 -18.00 -9.35 1.64
N LYS A 100 -18.11 -9.74 2.91
CA LYS A 100 -18.74 -11.01 3.36
C LYS A 100 -20.15 -11.24 2.80
N ALA A 101 -20.90 -10.17 2.49
CA ALA A 101 -22.19 -10.28 1.83
C ALA A 101 -21.99 -10.61 0.35
N PRO A 102 -22.52 -11.74 -0.17
CA PRO A 102 -22.32 -12.14 -1.55
C PRO A 102 -22.67 -11.03 -2.55
N GLY A 103 -21.73 -10.72 -3.45
CA GLY A 103 -21.94 -9.81 -4.56
C GLY A 103 -21.90 -8.31 -4.23
N LYS A 104 -21.52 -7.91 -3.01
CA LYS A 104 -21.38 -6.50 -2.62
C LYS A 104 -19.94 -6.13 -2.32
N PHE A 105 -19.51 -4.98 -2.84
CA PHE A 105 -18.26 -4.35 -2.44
C PHE A 105 -18.35 -3.80 -1.02
N TRP A 106 -17.22 -3.69 -0.34
CA TRP A 106 -17.14 -2.99 0.92
C TRP A 106 -17.61 -1.54 0.81
N SER A 107 -17.20 -0.84 -0.25
CA SER A 107 -17.56 0.57 -0.47
C SER A 107 -17.31 1.42 0.77
N ALA A 108 -18.28 2.24 1.17
CA ALA A 108 -18.20 3.10 2.36
C ALA A 108 -18.18 2.34 3.71
N SER A 109 -18.49 1.04 3.71
CA SER A 109 -18.42 0.23 4.94
C SER A 109 -17.02 -0.30 5.25
N PHE A 110 -16.04 -0.08 4.36
CA PHE A 110 -14.66 -0.45 4.65
C PHE A 110 -14.13 0.39 5.82
N PRO A 111 -13.47 -0.24 6.81
CA PRO A 111 -13.00 0.47 8.00
C PRO A 111 -11.96 1.53 7.66
N ALA A 112 -11.88 2.57 8.49
CA ALA A 112 -10.83 3.58 8.40
C ALA A 112 -9.48 2.95 8.74
N LEU A 113 -8.45 3.31 7.97
CA LEU A 113 -7.10 2.79 8.13
C LEU A 113 -6.13 3.93 8.49
N GLU A 114 -5.16 3.59 9.32
CA GLU A 114 -4.00 4.41 9.62
C GLU A 114 -2.71 3.81 9.03
N VAL A 115 -1.62 4.57 9.08
CA VAL A 115 -0.32 4.11 8.55
C VAL A 115 0.17 2.87 9.30
N SER A 116 -0.08 2.80 10.61
CA SER A 116 0.24 1.63 11.44
C SER A 116 -0.48 0.37 10.98
N ASP A 117 -1.74 0.47 10.50
CA ASP A 117 -2.49 -0.69 10.01
C ASP A 117 -1.87 -1.27 8.74
N TRP A 118 -1.38 -0.40 7.83
CA TRP A 118 -0.62 -0.86 6.67
C TRP A 118 0.66 -1.57 7.07
N VAL A 119 1.41 -1.00 8.00
CA VAL A 119 2.67 -1.60 8.48
C VAL A 119 2.41 -2.93 9.20
N LYS A 120 1.35 -3.05 10.00
CA LYS A 120 0.92 -4.32 10.62
C LYS A 120 0.58 -5.37 9.55
N SER A 121 -0.20 -5.00 8.52
CA SER A 121 -0.53 -5.89 7.41
C SER A 121 0.72 -6.33 6.63
N GLN A 122 1.64 -5.41 6.34
CA GLN A 122 2.92 -5.71 5.71
C GLN A 122 3.80 -6.63 6.58
N LYS A 123 3.74 -6.48 7.91
CA LYS A 123 4.44 -7.37 8.84
C LYS A 123 3.89 -8.80 8.77
N MET A 124 2.57 -8.95 8.66
CA MET A 124 1.96 -10.27 8.48
C MET A 124 2.44 -10.95 7.18
N LEU A 125 2.53 -10.19 6.08
CA LEU A 125 3.14 -10.71 4.84
C LEU A 125 4.61 -11.09 5.03
N MET A 126 5.39 -10.26 5.72
CA MET A 126 6.79 -10.56 6.04
C MET A 126 6.92 -11.92 6.74
N ASP A 127 6.01 -12.23 7.68
CA ASP A 127 6.00 -13.49 8.41
C ASP A 127 5.65 -14.68 7.51
N VAL A 128 4.64 -14.53 6.63
CA VAL A 128 4.29 -15.53 5.63
C VAL A 128 5.48 -15.83 4.70
N LEU A 129 6.21 -14.80 4.28
CA LEU A 129 7.42 -14.93 3.45
C LEU A 129 8.62 -15.45 4.24
N LYS A 130 8.50 -15.66 5.56
CA LYS A 130 9.57 -16.11 6.47
C LYS A 130 10.82 -15.21 6.41
N ILE A 131 10.63 -13.92 6.19
CA ILE A 131 11.67 -12.90 6.27
C ILE A 131 11.72 -12.44 7.73
N LYS A 132 12.89 -12.46 8.34
CA LYS A 132 13.05 -12.04 9.74
C LYS A 132 13.36 -10.56 9.88
N THR A 133 14.07 -10.01 8.88
CA THR A 133 14.55 -8.63 8.92
C THR A 133 14.64 -8.10 7.51
N TRP A 134 14.03 -6.94 7.26
CA TRP A 134 14.26 -6.16 6.04
C TRP A 134 15.69 -5.59 6.05
N LEU A 135 16.44 -5.78 4.99
CA LEU A 135 17.70 -5.09 4.79
C LEU A 135 17.48 -3.58 4.69
N ALA A 136 16.42 -3.21 3.98
CA ALA A 136 15.96 -1.82 3.94
C ALA A 136 14.44 -1.76 3.76
N VAL A 137 13.81 -0.75 4.35
CA VAL A 137 12.44 -0.31 4.03
C VAL A 137 12.55 1.06 3.38
N ILE A 138 12.07 1.18 2.16
CA ILE A 138 12.25 2.37 1.32
C ILE A 138 10.89 2.92 0.93
N GLY A 139 10.66 4.20 1.13
CA GLY A 139 9.41 4.84 0.72
C GLY A 139 9.51 6.33 0.48
N GLY A 140 8.68 6.82 -0.42
CA GLY A 140 8.52 8.24 -0.72
C GLY A 140 7.13 8.77 -0.33
N SER A 141 7.05 10.01 0.15
CA SER A 141 5.78 10.63 0.56
C SER A 141 5.05 9.75 1.60
N LEU A 142 3.82 9.29 1.33
CA LEU A 142 3.08 8.36 2.19
C LEU A 142 3.85 7.03 2.41
N GLY A 143 4.61 6.57 1.43
CA GLY A 143 5.50 5.42 1.59
C GLY A 143 6.64 5.70 2.57
N GLY A 144 7.15 6.93 2.62
CA GLY A 144 8.14 7.36 3.60
C GLY A 144 7.57 7.40 5.03
N MET A 145 6.29 7.74 5.19
CA MET A 145 5.59 7.62 6.48
C MET A 145 5.49 6.17 6.94
N GLN A 146 5.23 5.24 6.02
CA GLN A 146 5.25 3.79 6.31
C GLN A 146 6.65 3.32 6.72
N ALA A 147 7.70 3.77 6.02
CA ALA A 147 9.08 3.43 6.38
C ALA A 147 9.50 3.95 7.77
N MET A 148 9.00 5.14 8.16
CA MET A 148 9.17 5.66 9.53
C MET A 148 8.43 4.78 10.54
N GLU A 149 7.17 4.44 10.26
CA GLU A 149 6.32 3.64 11.13
C GLU A 149 6.90 2.22 11.33
N TRP A 150 7.48 1.61 10.30
CA TRP A 150 8.23 0.36 10.41
C TRP A 150 9.35 0.45 11.44
N SER A 151 10.10 1.56 11.45
CA SER A 151 11.20 1.78 12.39
C SER A 151 10.74 1.99 13.84
N VAL A 152 9.49 2.41 14.02
CA VAL A 152 8.88 2.63 15.34
C VAL A 152 8.23 1.34 15.86
N LEU A 153 7.40 0.70 15.05
CA LEU A 153 6.64 -0.49 15.48
C LEU A 153 7.50 -1.76 15.54
N TYR A 154 8.45 -1.89 14.60
CA TYR A 154 9.24 -3.12 14.46
C TYR A 154 10.74 -2.82 14.26
N PRO A 155 11.40 -2.12 15.21
CA PRO A 155 12.80 -1.70 15.07
C PRO A 155 13.77 -2.89 14.85
N ASP A 156 13.50 -4.03 15.46
CA ASP A 156 14.33 -5.23 15.31
C ASP A 156 14.14 -5.94 13.95
N CYS A 157 13.10 -5.57 13.21
CA CYS A 157 12.79 -6.12 11.89
C CYS A 157 13.32 -5.27 10.72
N VAL A 158 14.00 -4.15 10.98
CA VAL A 158 14.49 -3.22 9.95
C VAL A 158 15.94 -2.86 10.22
N LYS A 159 16.84 -3.14 9.26
CA LYS A 159 18.24 -2.72 9.36
C LYS A 159 18.46 -1.28 8.95
N SER A 160 17.73 -0.81 7.96
CA SER A 160 17.84 0.55 7.41
C SER A 160 16.50 1.04 6.91
N SER A 161 16.22 2.32 7.08
CA SER A 161 15.06 3.00 6.51
C SER A 161 15.51 4.14 5.60
N VAL A 162 14.97 4.16 4.37
CA VAL A 162 15.19 5.25 3.41
C VAL A 162 13.90 6.02 3.25
N ILE A 163 13.86 7.20 3.82
CA ILE A 163 12.68 8.05 3.93
C ILE A 163 12.87 9.24 2.98
N ILE A 164 12.01 9.34 1.96
CA ILE A 164 12.12 10.34 0.91
C ILE A 164 10.90 11.25 0.94
N ALA A 165 11.12 12.57 1.02
CA ALA A 165 10.08 13.59 0.93
C ALA A 165 8.86 13.30 1.84
N ALA A 166 9.09 12.88 3.08
CA ALA A 166 8.07 12.58 4.07
C ALA A 166 8.35 13.29 5.40
N SER A 167 7.32 13.45 6.21
CA SER A 167 7.40 14.07 7.53
C SER A 167 6.56 13.29 8.54
N LEU A 168 6.92 13.41 9.82
CA LEU A 168 6.17 12.82 10.94
C LEU A 168 4.80 13.45 11.17
N LYS A 169 4.58 14.67 10.67
CA LYS A 169 3.34 15.43 10.87
C LYS A 169 3.00 16.20 9.60
N LEU A 170 1.76 16.11 9.17
CA LEU A 170 1.26 16.92 8.07
C LEU A 170 1.18 18.40 8.46
N SER A 171 1.59 19.28 7.55
CA SER A 171 1.36 20.72 7.69
C SER A 171 -0.14 21.05 7.52
N ALA A 172 -0.56 22.21 8.04
CA ALA A 172 -1.92 22.71 7.84
C ALA A 172 -2.29 22.80 6.35
N GLN A 173 -1.34 23.15 5.48
CA GLN A 173 -1.52 23.19 4.03
C GLN A 173 -1.82 21.79 3.45
N ASN A 174 -1.05 20.78 3.83
CA ASN A 174 -1.30 19.39 3.38
C ASN A 174 -2.67 18.89 3.85
N ILE A 175 -3.05 19.21 5.09
CA ILE A 175 -4.38 18.84 5.62
C ILE A 175 -5.47 19.51 4.80
N ALA A 176 -5.32 20.81 4.49
CA ALA A 176 -6.29 21.57 3.68
C ALA A 176 -6.43 20.97 2.26
N PHE A 177 -5.33 20.66 1.58
CA PHE A 177 -5.38 20.06 0.25
C PHE A 177 -6.06 18.69 0.27
N ASN A 178 -5.75 17.84 1.24
CA ASN A 178 -6.40 16.55 1.39
C ASN A 178 -7.90 16.69 1.68
N GLU A 179 -8.30 17.71 2.46
CA GLU A 179 -9.72 17.98 2.73
C GLU A 179 -10.45 18.48 1.48
N ILE A 180 -9.83 19.37 0.69
CA ILE A 180 -10.38 19.83 -0.58
C ILE A 180 -10.58 18.65 -1.52
N ALA A 181 -9.61 17.77 -1.64
CA ALA A 181 -9.70 16.57 -2.49
C ALA A 181 -10.85 15.66 -2.04
N ARG A 182 -10.98 15.35 -0.74
CA ARG A 182 -12.08 14.55 -0.20
C ARG A 182 -13.43 15.18 -0.47
N ARG A 183 -13.57 16.49 -0.20
CA ARG A 183 -14.83 17.21 -0.43
C ARG A 183 -15.20 17.28 -1.90
N SER A 184 -14.23 17.44 -2.79
CA SER A 184 -14.46 17.42 -4.24
C SER A 184 -15.09 16.09 -4.68
N ILE A 185 -14.55 14.96 -4.18
CA ILE A 185 -15.12 13.64 -4.47
C ILE A 185 -16.50 13.47 -3.85
N GLN A 186 -16.66 13.84 -2.59
CA GLN A 186 -17.91 13.68 -1.84
C GLN A 186 -19.06 14.54 -2.39
N SER A 187 -18.75 15.69 -3.00
CA SER A 187 -19.74 16.58 -3.61
C SER A 187 -20.20 16.14 -5.00
N ASP A 188 -19.55 15.15 -5.60
CA ASP A 188 -19.98 14.59 -6.88
C ASP A 188 -21.31 13.85 -6.73
N GLU A 189 -22.26 14.12 -7.61
CA GLU A 189 -23.59 13.51 -7.60
C GLU A 189 -23.54 11.96 -7.68
N ASN A 190 -22.49 11.41 -8.30
CA ASN A 190 -22.27 9.97 -8.43
C ASN A 190 -21.54 9.34 -7.24
N PHE A 191 -21.11 10.11 -6.26
CA PHE A 191 -20.44 9.56 -5.06
C PHE A 191 -21.38 8.69 -4.21
N LYS A 192 -22.65 9.07 -4.11
CA LYS A 192 -23.71 8.28 -3.43
C LYS A 192 -23.31 7.83 -2.01
N ASN A 193 -22.76 8.74 -1.22
CA ASN A 193 -22.26 8.46 0.13
C ASN A 193 -21.22 7.32 0.18
N GLY A 194 -20.43 7.17 -0.90
CA GLY A 194 -19.40 6.14 -1.03
C GLY A 194 -19.89 4.80 -1.59
N ASP A 195 -21.18 4.64 -1.87
CA ASP A 195 -21.74 3.37 -2.39
C ASP A 195 -21.75 3.29 -3.93
N TYR A 196 -21.02 4.16 -4.59
CA TYR A 196 -20.97 4.27 -6.05
C TYR A 196 -20.53 2.98 -6.75
N LEU A 197 -19.65 2.18 -6.14
CA LEU A 197 -19.20 0.91 -6.71
C LEU A 197 -20.34 -0.10 -6.84
N ASN A 198 -21.16 -0.25 -5.80
CA ASN A 198 -22.32 -1.16 -5.80
C ASN A 198 -23.42 -0.69 -6.76
N LEU A 199 -23.42 0.58 -7.14
CA LEU A 199 -24.35 1.17 -8.08
C LEU A 199 -23.83 1.25 -9.52
N GLY A 200 -22.57 0.78 -9.75
CA GLY A 200 -21.93 0.87 -11.08
C GLY A 200 -21.65 2.30 -11.53
N LEU A 201 -21.47 3.24 -10.59
CA LEU A 201 -21.21 4.65 -10.85
C LEU A 201 -19.74 5.01 -10.64
N THR A 202 -19.33 6.16 -11.13
CA THR A 202 -18.02 6.75 -10.89
C THR A 202 -18.14 8.25 -10.65
N PRO A 203 -17.62 8.79 -9.53
CA PRO A 203 -17.62 10.23 -9.24
C PRO A 203 -16.54 10.96 -10.04
N SER A 204 -16.64 10.94 -11.37
CA SER A 204 -15.58 11.36 -12.29
C SER A 204 -15.22 12.84 -12.18
N LYS A 205 -16.22 13.72 -11.98
CA LYS A 205 -15.99 15.16 -11.81
C LYS A 205 -15.25 15.45 -10.51
N GLY A 206 -15.70 14.83 -9.42
CA GLY A 206 -15.06 14.95 -8.10
C GLY A 206 -13.63 14.43 -8.12
N LEU A 207 -13.37 13.27 -8.74
CA LEU A 207 -12.04 12.71 -8.92
C LEU A 207 -11.12 13.60 -9.77
N ALA A 208 -11.65 14.23 -10.83
CA ALA A 208 -10.87 15.16 -11.66
C ALA A 208 -10.47 16.43 -10.89
N LEU A 209 -11.33 16.94 -9.99
CA LEU A 209 -11.02 18.09 -9.15
C LEU A 209 -10.07 17.76 -7.99
N ALA A 210 -10.05 16.50 -7.53
CA ALA A 210 -9.22 16.05 -6.42
C ALA A 210 -7.75 15.80 -6.81
N ARG A 211 -7.43 15.79 -8.10
CA ARG A 211 -6.08 15.62 -8.66
C ARG A 211 -5.38 16.94 -8.86
#